data_2abee27b14d462a30681e2cc38c76de6
#
_entry.id   2abee27b14d462a30681e2cc38c76de6
#
_cell.length_a   1.000
_cell.length_b   1.000
_cell.length_c   1.000
_cell.angle_alpha   90.00
_cell.angle_beta   90.00
_cell.angle_gamma   90.00
#
_symmetry.space_group_name_H-M   'P 1'
#
loop_
_entity.id
_entity.type
_entity.pdbx_description
1 polymer ?
#
loop_
_entity_poly.entity_id
_entity_poly.type
_entity_poly.pdbx_seq_one_letter_code
_entity_poly.pdbx_strand_id
1 'polypeptide(L)'
;MELNNENMKKIRHLIVFTALIILCFWKYDMVIQAVKFVISVLFPFILGGAIAFVFNVPMHFIENRLIQEKWKEKYKAVRKLARPVSLILTIIFVIGIVGGVLFGVLPQLTGTIAKLGASIQAFIPKVQEWADNWFHNNKEVMAYFNQLEFNWQKVIEVAVDWVSNGAGNIVESGVTAAMSIVSGFTTFFIAFVFACYILLQKEKLSVQAKKVLFAFVEKGKAEAVIEVCSLTYRTFSNFLTGQCVEAVILGTMFVIAMSIFKMPYAWLIGILIAFTALIPIFGAFIGCAIGAFLIFMIDPIQAFWFIVLFLVLQQIEGNLIYPHVVGNSVGLPSIWVLAAVSIGGSLMGIVGMLIFIPIVSVLYALFREVVYLKLKKNNIKMKDIQQSGK
;
A
#
# COMPACT_ATOMS: atom_id res chain seq x y z
N MET A 1 -53.52 -29.22 -7.37
CA MET A 1 -52.13 -28.86 -7.70
C MET A 1 -51.54 -30.05 -8.44
N GLU A 2 -51.56 -30.03 -9.78
CA GLU A 2 -51.07 -31.15 -10.58
C GLU A 2 -49.57 -31.22 -10.49
N LEU A 3 -49.06 -32.34 -10.02
CA LEU A 3 -47.63 -32.65 -9.90
C LEU A 3 -47.07 -32.99 -11.29
N ASN A 4 -46.91 -31.96 -12.13
CA ASN A 4 -46.25 -32.12 -13.43
C ASN A 4 -44.76 -32.36 -13.23
N ASN A 5 -44.12 -33.15 -14.11
CA ASN A 5 -42.70 -33.54 -14.05
C ASN A 5 -41.75 -32.32 -13.88
N GLU A 6 -42.12 -31.18 -14.42
CA GLU A 6 -41.35 -29.91 -14.22
C GLU A 6 -41.45 -29.40 -12.79
N ASN A 7 -42.64 -29.45 -12.17
CA ASN A 7 -42.82 -29.02 -10.78
C ASN A 7 -42.12 -29.97 -9.81
N MET A 8 -42.12 -31.27 -10.05
CA MET A 8 -41.35 -32.26 -9.30
C MET A 8 -39.83 -32.00 -9.38
N LYS A 9 -39.29 -31.63 -10.54
CA LYS A 9 -37.90 -31.23 -10.66
C LYS A 9 -37.59 -29.97 -9.85
N LYS A 10 -38.43 -28.95 -9.91
CA LYS A 10 -38.28 -27.70 -9.13
C LYS A 10 -38.33 -27.96 -7.62
N ILE A 11 -39.28 -28.77 -7.15
CA ILE A 11 -39.43 -29.16 -5.73
C ILE A 11 -38.19 -29.92 -5.27
N ARG A 12 -37.70 -30.88 -6.07
CA ARG A 12 -36.47 -31.63 -5.76
C ARG A 12 -35.25 -30.71 -5.67
N HIS A 13 -35.08 -29.75 -6.58
CA HIS A 13 -34.01 -28.76 -6.51
C HIS A 13 -34.15 -27.86 -5.27
N LEU A 14 -35.37 -27.48 -4.89
CA LEU A 14 -35.61 -26.69 -3.70
C LEU A 14 -35.28 -27.47 -2.41
N ILE A 15 -35.68 -28.75 -2.33
CA ILE A 15 -35.37 -29.62 -1.18
C ILE A 15 -33.84 -29.81 -1.06
N VAL A 16 -33.14 -30.11 -2.18
CA VAL A 16 -31.68 -30.27 -2.18
C VAL A 16 -30.99 -28.97 -1.78
N PHE A 17 -31.46 -27.84 -2.30
CA PHE A 17 -30.91 -26.51 -1.98
C PHE A 17 -31.11 -26.18 -0.49
N THR A 18 -32.31 -26.42 0.07
CA THR A 18 -32.62 -26.20 1.48
C THR A 18 -31.82 -27.14 2.37
N ALA A 19 -31.70 -28.41 2.00
CA ALA A 19 -30.86 -29.37 2.74
C ALA A 19 -29.38 -28.97 2.72
N LEU A 20 -28.86 -28.47 1.60
CA LEU A 20 -27.52 -27.96 1.48
C LEU A 20 -27.27 -26.75 2.38
N ILE A 21 -28.22 -25.81 2.42
CA ILE A 21 -28.15 -24.64 3.32
C ILE A 21 -28.13 -25.11 4.79
N ILE A 22 -29.04 -26.01 5.18
CA ILE A 22 -29.09 -26.53 6.55
C ILE A 22 -27.79 -27.24 6.91
N LEU A 23 -27.19 -28.05 6.01
CA LEU A 23 -25.90 -28.70 6.20
C LEU A 23 -24.76 -27.68 6.34
N CYS A 24 -24.74 -26.63 5.53
CA CYS A 24 -23.77 -25.54 5.62
C CYS A 24 -23.85 -24.82 6.98
N PHE A 25 -25.04 -24.57 7.49
CA PHE A 25 -25.23 -23.97 8.82
C PHE A 25 -24.87 -24.94 9.97
N TRP A 26 -25.19 -26.22 9.84
CA TRP A 26 -24.87 -27.21 10.88
C TRP A 26 -23.38 -27.52 10.97
N LYS A 27 -22.69 -27.51 9.84
CA LYS A 27 -21.24 -27.78 9.73
C LYS A 27 -20.47 -26.52 9.31
N TYR A 28 -20.87 -25.34 9.85
CA TYR A 28 -20.26 -24.06 9.44
C TYR A 28 -18.76 -24.04 9.62
N ASP A 29 -18.20 -24.71 10.66
CA ASP A 29 -16.76 -24.79 10.89
C ASP A 29 -16.03 -25.52 9.76
N MET A 30 -16.63 -26.62 9.26
CA MET A 30 -16.07 -27.38 8.13
C MET A 30 -16.11 -26.55 6.84
N VAL A 31 -17.18 -25.79 6.62
CA VAL A 31 -17.31 -24.88 5.46
C VAL A 31 -16.28 -23.77 5.56
N ILE A 32 -16.12 -23.15 6.73
CA ILE A 32 -15.11 -22.13 6.97
C ILE A 32 -13.70 -22.68 6.74
N GLN A 33 -13.39 -23.88 7.26
CA GLN A 33 -12.09 -24.54 7.04
C GLN A 33 -11.86 -24.84 5.57
N ALA A 34 -12.85 -25.34 4.83
CA ALA A 34 -12.75 -25.58 3.40
C ALA A 34 -12.49 -24.28 2.62
N VAL A 35 -13.20 -23.19 2.95
CA VAL A 35 -12.98 -21.88 2.34
C VAL A 35 -11.59 -21.35 2.66
N LYS A 36 -11.15 -21.42 3.92
CA LYS A 36 -9.78 -21.04 4.32
C LYS A 36 -8.73 -21.84 3.57
N PHE A 37 -8.92 -23.14 3.41
CA PHE A 37 -8.02 -24.01 2.64
C PHE A 37 -7.93 -23.57 1.18
N VAL A 38 -9.09 -23.36 0.51
CA VAL A 38 -9.12 -22.89 -0.88
C VAL A 38 -8.42 -21.53 -1.01
N ILE A 39 -8.70 -20.60 -0.11
CA ILE A 39 -8.04 -19.29 -0.11
C ILE A 39 -6.53 -19.43 0.09
N SER A 40 -6.08 -20.29 1.01
CA SER A 40 -4.65 -20.48 1.27
C SER A 40 -3.91 -21.07 0.06
N VAL A 41 -4.54 -22.00 -0.66
CA VAL A 41 -4.00 -22.57 -1.91
C VAL A 41 -3.96 -21.53 -3.04
N LEU A 42 -4.96 -20.67 -3.13
CA LEU A 42 -5.03 -19.62 -4.16
C LEU A 42 -4.18 -18.38 -3.81
N PHE A 43 -3.82 -18.20 -2.54
CA PHE A 43 -3.14 -16.99 -2.06
C PHE A 43 -1.83 -16.68 -2.82
N PRO A 44 -0.90 -17.62 -3.09
CA PRO A 44 0.29 -17.34 -3.86
C PRO A 44 0.00 -16.83 -5.27
N PHE A 45 -1.07 -17.31 -5.91
CA PHE A 45 -1.46 -16.90 -7.25
C PHE A 45 -2.11 -15.51 -7.26
N ILE A 46 -2.92 -15.21 -6.24
CA ILE A 46 -3.49 -13.86 -6.05
C ILE A 46 -2.36 -12.86 -5.78
N LEU A 47 -1.43 -13.22 -4.89
CA LEU A 47 -0.25 -12.42 -4.59
C LEU A 47 0.63 -12.22 -5.83
N GLY A 48 0.84 -13.26 -6.62
CA GLY A 48 1.58 -13.20 -7.89
C GLY A 48 0.90 -12.30 -8.91
N GLY A 49 -0.42 -12.32 -8.99
CA GLY A 49 -1.20 -11.37 -9.79
C GLY A 49 -1.02 -9.92 -9.35
N ALA A 50 -1.02 -9.66 -8.05
CA ALA A 50 -0.76 -8.34 -7.47
C ALA A 50 0.67 -7.87 -7.76
N ILE A 51 1.68 -8.72 -7.56
CA ILE A 51 3.09 -8.44 -7.89
C ILE A 51 3.23 -8.13 -9.40
N ALA A 52 2.63 -8.96 -10.26
CA ALA A 52 2.64 -8.74 -11.71
C ALA A 52 2.04 -7.38 -12.08
N PHE A 53 0.97 -7.00 -11.40
CA PHE A 53 0.31 -5.72 -11.63
C PHE A 53 1.22 -4.54 -11.24
N VAL A 54 1.84 -4.59 -10.07
CA VAL A 54 2.78 -3.55 -9.60
C VAL A 54 4.00 -3.46 -10.54
N PHE A 55 4.60 -4.60 -10.89
CA PHE A 55 5.78 -4.65 -11.77
C PHE A 55 5.45 -4.24 -13.21
N ASN A 56 4.21 -4.37 -13.66
CA ASN A 56 3.80 -3.96 -14.99
C ASN A 56 3.95 -2.44 -15.20
N VAL A 57 3.85 -1.62 -14.14
CA VAL A 57 3.99 -0.16 -14.22
C VAL A 57 5.41 0.23 -14.65
N PRO A 58 6.50 -0.09 -13.90
CA PRO A 58 7.86 0.22 -14.32
C PRO A 58 8.26 -0.55 -15.58
N MET A 59 7.78 -1.79 -15.77
CA MET A 59 8.05 -2.56 -16.98
C MET A 59 7.51 -1.88 -18.23
N HIS A 60 6.31 -1.33 -18.19
CA HIS A 60 5.71 -0.63 -19.32
C HIS A 60 6.46 0.67 -19.64
N PHE A 61 6.91 1.39 -18.60
CA PHE A 61 7.75 2.57 -18.76
C PHE A 61 9.09 2.22 -19.43
N ILE A 62 9.76 1.19 -18.95
CA ILE A 62 11.03 0.69 -19.50
C ILE A 62 10.83 0.19 -20.95
N GLU A 63 9.78 -0.59 -21.20
CA GLU A 63 9.47 -1.12 -22.52
C GLU A 63 9.25 0.00 -23.55
N ASN A 64 8.49 1.04 -23.19
CA ASN A 64 8.20 2.16 -24.10
C ASN A 64 9.39 3.10 -24.29
N ARG A 65 10.25 3.26 -23.29
CA ARG A 65 11.40 4.18 -23.34
C ARG A 65 12.60 3.58 -24.04
N LEU A 66 12.91 2.29 -23.78
CA LEU A 66 14.10 1.61 -24.33
C LEU A 66 13.86 1.05 -25.74
N ILE A 67 12.61 0.64 -26.03
CA ILE A 67 12.27 -0.02 -27.26
C ILE A 67 11.24 0.82 -28.00
N GLN A 68 11.74 1.82 -28.73
CA GLN A 68 10.89 2.65 -29.59
C GLN A 68 10.03 1.77 -30.50
N GLU A 69 8.75 2.11 -30.66
CA GLU A 69 7.80 1.35 -31.51
C GLU A 69 8.33 1.11 -32.92
N LYS A 70 9.07 2.09 -33.49
CA LYS A 70 9.74 1.98 -34.78
C LYS A 70 10.70 0.78 -34.90
N TRP A 71 11.33 0.36 -33.80
CA TRP A 71 12.26 -0.79 -33.79
C TRP A 71 11.52 -2.12 -33.64
N LYS A 72 10.37 -2.11 -32.95
CA LYS A 72 9.48 -3.30 -32.83
C LYS A 72 8.90 -3.70 -34.18
N GLU A 73 8.59 -2.73 -35.05
CA GLU A 73 8.06 -2.99 -36.40
C GLU A 73 9.14 -3.51 -37.37
N LYS A 74 10.36 -3.01 -37.23
CA LYS A 74 11.45 -3.29 -38.17
C LYS A 74 12.14 -4.65 -37.94
N TYR A 75 12.21 -5.13 -36.66
CA TYR A 75 12.95 -6.35 -36.34
C TYR A 75 12.13 -7.33 -35.52
N LYS A 76 11.80 -8.51 -36.08
CA LYS A 76 11.06 -9.60 -35.40
C LYS A 76 11.77 -10.09 -34.12
N ALA A 77 13.11 -10.10 -34.09
CA ALA A 77 13.90 -10.48 -32.94
C ALA A 77 13.74 -9.49 -31.76
N VAL A 78 13.76 -8.19 -32.05
CA VAL A 78 13.53 -7.13 -31.04
C VAL A 78 12.15 -7.26 -30.42
N ARG A 79 11.13 -7.56 -31.20
CA ARG A 79 9.76 -7.77 -30.70
C ARG A 79 9.63 -8.98 -29.77
N LYS A 80 10.42 -10.08 -30.04
CA LYS A 80 10.42 -11.28 -29.17
C LYS A 80 11.19 -11.07 -27.87
N LEU A 81 12.31 -10.32 -27.93
CA LEU A 81 13.21 -10.10 -26.80
C LEU A 81 12.83 -8.88 -25.94
N ALA A 82 12.03 -7.97 -26.48
CA ALA A 82 11.61 -6.74 -25.82
C ALA A 82 11.05 -6.99 -24.41
N ARG A 83 10.14 -7.92 -24.27
CA ARG A 83 9.48 -8.22 -23.00
C ARG A 83 10.37 -8.90 -21.98
N PRO A 84 11.08 -10.01 -22.31
CA PRO A 84 12.01 -10.61 -21.36
C PRO A 84 13.07 -9.62 -20.88
N VAL A 85 13.62 -8.80 -21.78
CA VAL A 85 14.61 -7.78 -21.44
C VAL A 85 14.01 -6.71 -20.52
N SER A 86 12.83 -6.16 -20.85
CA SER A 86 12.16 -5.18 -20.01
C SER A 86 11.80 -5.76 -18.65
N LEU A 87 11.41 -7.03 -18.56
CA LEU A 87 11.13 -7.71 -17.29
C LEU A 87 12.40 -7.83 -16.43
N ILE A 88 13.52 -8.29 -17.03
CA ILE A 88 14.81 -8.42 -16.32
C ILE A 88 15.27 -7.04 -15.82
N LEU A 89 15.21 -6.02 -16.67
CA LEU A 89 15.56 -4.66 -16.26
C LEU A 89 14.65 -4.11 -15.16
N THR A 90 13.36 -4.42 -15.20
CA THR A 90 12.42 -4.06 -14.14
C THR A 90 12.76 -4.74 -12.83
N ILE A 91 13.09 -6.03 -12.87
CA ILE A 91 13.49 -6.79 -11.67
C ILE A 91 14.78 -6.20 -11.10
N ILE A 92 15.80 -5.96 -11.93
CA ILE A 92 17.05 -5.33 -11.51
C ILE A 92 16.80 -3.94 -10.93
N PHE A 93 15.93 -3.15 -11.54
CA PHE A 93 15.57 -1.81 -11.08
C PHE A 93 14.89 -1.85 -9.70
N VAL A 94 13.90 -2.73 -9.52
CA VAL A 94 13.19 -2.88 -8.23
C VAL A 94 14.12 -3.42 -7.15
N ILE A 95 14.92 -4.46 -7.45
CA ILE A 95 15.93 -4.99 -6.52
C ILE A 95 16.97 -3.91 -6.19
N GLY A 96 17.38 -3.11 -7.17
CA GLY A 96 18.32 -2.00 -6.97
C GLY A 96 17.77 -0.94 -6.03
N ILE A 97 16.49 -0.55 -6.17
CA ILE A 97 15.82 0.39 -5.26
C ILE A 97 15.70 -0.21 -3.85
N VAL A 98 15.14 -1.41 -3.73
CA VAL A 98 14.95 -2.07 -2.42
C VAL A 98 16.31 -2.32 -1.75
N GLY A 99 17.30 -2.81 -2.51
CA GLY A 99 18.66 -3.00 -2.03
C GLY A 99 19.30 -1.68 -1.59
N GLY A 100 19.18 -0.62 -2.40
CA GLY A 100 19.69 0.71 -2.07
C GLY A 100 19.09 1.26 -0.77
N VAL A 101 17.78 1.09 -0.57
CA VAL A 101 17.12 1.45 0.68
C VAL A 101 17.63 0.59 1.84
N LEU A 102 17.64 -0.74 1.69
CA LEU A 102 18.09 -1.64 2.75
C LEU A 102 19.57 -1.40 3.12
N PHE A 103 20.47 -1.35 2.14
CA PHE A 103 21.89 -1.15 2.40
C PHE A 103 22.26 0.28 2.81
N GLY A 104 21.46 1.28 2.40
CA GLY A 104 21.67 2.68 2.79
C GLY A 104 21.06 2.99 4.16
N VAL A 105 19.85 2.52 4.44
CA VAL A 105 19.08 2.88 5.63
C VAL A 105 19.38 1.95 6.82
N LEU A 106 19.43 0.63 6.59
CA LEU A 106 19.61 -0.34 7.68
C LEU A 106 20.90 -0.13 8.50
N PRO A 107 22.10 0.04 7.91
CA PRO A 107 23.32 0.24 8.69
C PRO A 107 23.29 1.54 9.51
N GLN A 108 22.66 2.59 8.97
CA GLN A 108 22.53 3.85 9.69
C GLN A 108 21.53 3.74 10.84
N LEU A 109 20.42 3.03 10.65
CA LEU A 109 19.46 2.73 11.72
C LEU A 109 20.10 1.87 12.82
N THR A 110 20.78 0.77 12.47
CA THR A 110 21.43 -0.10 13.45
C THR A 110 22.53 0.64 14.23
N GLY A 111 23.35 1.46 13.56
CA GLY A 111 24.34 2.31 14.19
C GLY A 111 23.72 3.36 15.13
N THR A 112 22.56 3.90 14.75
CA THR A 112 21.83 4.86 15.59
C THR A 112 21.16 4.17 16.78
N ILE A 113 20.52 3.01 16.57
CA ILE A 113 19.91 2.21 17.66
C ILE A 113 20.97 1.75 18.66
N ALA A 114 22.14 1.30 18.19
CA ALA A 114 23.23 0.92 19.09
C ALA A 114 23.75 2.10 19.94
N LYS A 115 23.75 3.32 19.39
CA LYS A 115 24.09 4.56 20.11
C LYS A 115 22.94 5.07 20.99
N LEU A 116 21.71 4.66 20.73
CA LEU A 116 20.52 5.08 21.48
C LEU A 116 20.64 4.80 22.98
N GLY A 117 21.13 3.62 23.38
CA GLY A 117 21.32 3.26 24.77
C GLY A 117 22.27 4.23 25.51
N ALA A 118 23.39 4.60 24.87
CA ALA A 118 24.31 5.59 25.40
C ALA A 118 23.78 7.02 25.30
N SER A 119 23.05 7.33 24.22
CA SER A 119 22.47 8.66 23.99
C SER A 119 21.30 8.96 24.91
N ILE A 120 20.47 7.98 25.26
CA ILE A 120 19.39 8.13 26.26
C ILE A 120 19.99 8.47 27.62
N GLN A 121 21.04 7.75 28.03
CA GLN A 121 21.72 8.06 29.30
C GLN A 121 22.35 9.46 29.32
N ALA A 122 22.86 9.95 28.18
CA ALA A 122 23.43 11.30 28.06
C ALA A 122 22.35 12.38 27.84
N PHE A 123 21.16 12.00 27.38
CA PHE A 123 20.05 12.90 27.08
C PHE A 123 19.28 13.31 28.35
N ILE A 124 19.15 12.40 29.32
CA ILE A 124 18.45 12.66 30.61
C ILE A 124 19.00 13.91 31.34
N PRO A 125 20.33 14.04 31.54
CA PRO A 125 20.89 15.25 32.14
C PRO A 125 20.64 16.52 31.34
N LYS A 126 20.68 16.42 29.99
CA LYS A 126 20.41 17.58 29.09
C LYS A 126 18.97 18.05 29.18
N VAL A 127 18.01 17.12 29.27
CA VAL A 127 16.58 17.47 29.45
C VAL A 127 16.36 18.11 30.81
N GLN A 128 17.04 17.61 31.85
CA GLN A 128 17.01 18.22 33.21
C GLN A 128 17.58 19.62 33.17
N GLU A 129 18.75 19.81 32.59
CA GLU A 129 19.42 21.13 32.45
C GLU A 129 18.56 22.10 31.58
N TRP A 130 17.93 21.60 30.52
CA TRP A 130 17.03 22.39 29.71
C TRP A 130 15.73 22.76 30.47
N ALA A 131 15.14 21.82 31.18
CA ALA A 131 13.98 22.07 32.05
C ALA A 131 14.31 23.06 33.17
N ASP A 132 15.47 22.91 33.83
CA ASP A 132 15.98 23.83 34.81
C ASP A 132 16.15 25.25 34.28
N ASN A 133 16.72 25.41 33.07
CA ASN A 133 16.92 26.70 32.44
C ASN A 133 15.61 27.41 32.03
N TRP A 134 14.60 26.64 31.61
CA TRP A 134 13.32 27.20 31.12
C TRP A 134 12.31 27.43 32.24
N PHE A 135 12.36 26.62 33.32
CA PHE A 135 11.37 26.64 34.40
C PHE A 135 11.95 27.16 35.70
N HIS A 136 13.12 27.81 35.66
CA HIS A 136 13.82 28.34 36.86
C HIS A 136 12.95 29.22 37.77
N ASN A 137 11.83 29.76 37.27
CA ASN A 137 10.93 30.65 38.03
C ASN A 137 9.63 29.97 38.50
N ASN A 138 9.39 28.68 38.22
CA ASN A 138 8.11 28.02 38.52
C ASN A 138 8.33 26.78 39.42
N LYS A 139 8.37 27.02 40.75
CA LYS A 139 8.57 25.92 41.73
C LYS A 139 7.52 24.80 41.68
N GLU A 140 6.30 25.11 41.21
CA GLU A 140 5.23 24.11 41.11
C GLU A 140 5.46 23.15 39.93
N VAL A 141 5.97 23.63 38.82
CA VAL A 141 6.28 22.79 37.63
C VAL A 141 7.47 21.86 37.95
N MET A 142 8.47 22.36 38.67
CA MET A 142 9.60 21.56 39.16
C MET A 142 9.18 20.49 40.17
N ALA A 143 8.21 20.77 41.05
CA ALA A 143 7.67 19.78 41.98
C ALA A 143 6.91 18.67 41.23
N TYR A 144 6.17 19.00 40.17
CA TYR A 144 5.52 18.02 39.29
C TYR A 144 6.52 17.19 38.46
N PHE A 145 7.60 17.80 37.97
CA PHE A 145 8.66 17.08 37.24
C PHE A 145 9.45 16.13 38.17
N ASN A 146 9.70 16.52 39.41
CA ASN A 146 10.36 15.67 40.39
C ASN A 146 9.42 14.60 40.99
N GLN A 147 8.10 14.80 40.96
CA GLN A 147 7.10 13.79 41.34
C GLN A 147 6.82 12.78 40.23
N LEU A 148 7.09 13.14 38.95
CA LEU A 148 7.21 12.19 37.90
C LEU A 148 8.56 11.47 38.07
N GLU A 149 8.67 10.56 39.01
CA GLU A 149 9.66 9.48 39.02
C GLU A 149 9.42 8.66 37.71
N PHE A 150 9.78 9.26 36.60
CA PHE A 150 9.85 8.53 35.31
C PHE A 150 11.02 7.56 35.52
N ASN A 151 10.70 6.36 35.93
CA ASN A 151 11.68 5.31 36.16
C ASN A 151 12.20 4.85 34.78
N TRP A 152 13.15 5.66 34.26
CA TRP A 152 13.80 5.42 33.01
C TRP A 152 14.48 4.06 32.94
N GLN A 153 14.93 3.54 34.12
CA GLN A 153 15.43 2.18 34.24
C GLN A 153 14.33 1.18 33.86
N LYS A 154 13.10 1.39 34.30
CA LYS A 154 11.96 0.53 33.96
C LYS A 154 11.56 0.65 32.48
N VAL A 155 11.64 1.84 31.87
CA VAL A 155 11.40 2.05 30.44
C VAL A 155 12.51 1.44 29.60
N ILE A 156 13.76 1.57 30.02
CA ILE A 156 14.91 0.92 29.38
C ILE A 156 14.84 -0.60 29.56
N GLU A 157 14.51 -1.05 30.77
CA GLU A 157 14.32 -2.48 31.07
C GLU A 157 13.19 -3.08 30.22
N VAL A 158 12.05 -2.42 30.10
CA VAL A 158 10.95 -2.83 29.20
C VAL A 158 11.35 -2.77 27.74
N ALA A 159 12.09 -1.74 27.30
CA ALA A 159 12.57 -1.64 25.92
C ALA A 159 13.66 -2.69 25.63
N VAL A 160 14.59 -2.92 26.55
CA VAL A 160 15.61 -3.97 26.47
C VAL A 160 14.97 -5.35 26.58
N ASP A 161 14.00 -5.53 27.47
CA ASP A 161 13.19 -6.75 27.59
C ASP A 161 12.36 -6.99 26.31
N TRP A 162 11.80 -5.95 25.70
CA TRP A 162 11.09 -6.07 24.42
C TRP A 162 12.03 -6.45 23.28
N VAL A 163 13.24 -5.89 23.24
CA VAL A 163 14.29 -6.24 22.27
C VAL A 163 14.93 -7.58 22.60
N SER A 164 15.24 -7.87 23.86
CA SER A 164 15.88 -9.13 24.28
C SER A 164 14.90 -10.30 24.34
N ASN A 165 13.66 -10.08 24.78
CA ASN A 165 12.62 -11.10 24.78
C ASN A 165 12.01 -11.27 23.37
N GLY A 166 11.96 -10.20 22.56
CA GLY A 166 11.75 -10.32 21.11
C GLY A 166 12.85 -11.14 20.43
N ALA A 167 14.10 -11.00 20.88
CA ALA A 167 15.25 -11.78 20.42
C ALA A 167 15.40 -13.14 21.14
N GLY A 168 15.03 -13.23 22.43
CA GLY A 168 15.15 -14.46 23.24
C GLY A 168 14.10 -15.52 22.92
N ASN A 169 12.88 -15.11 22.58
CA ASN A 169 11.88 -16.01 22.01
C ASN A 169 12.26 -16.55 20.61
N ILE A 170 13.27 -15.96 19.97
CA ILE A 170 13.84 -16.48 18.71
C ILE A 170 14.54 -17.83 18.90
N VAL A 171 15.07 -18.14 20.05
CA VAL A 171 15.80 -19.41 20.28
C VAL A 171 14.82 -20.57 20.52
N GLU A 172 13.74 -20.35 21.25
CA GLU A 172 12.70 -21.37 21.46
C GLU A 172 11.68 -21.41 20.28
N SER A 173 11.48 -20.29 19.61
CA SER A 173 10.72 -20.16 18.35
C SER A 173 11.57 -20.35 17.11
N GLY A 174 12.87 -20.62 17.24
CA GLY A 174 13.81 -20.68 16.11
C GLY A 174 13.38 -21.65 15.01
N VAL A 175 12.83 -22.80 15.36
CA VAL A 175 12.29 -23.76 14.40
C VAL A 175 10.98 -23.23 13.79
N THR A 176 10.11 -22.64 14.58
CA THR A 176 8.83 -22.06 14.13
C THR A 176 9.04 -20.81 13.29
N ALA A 177 9.99 -19.94 13.69
CA ALA A 177 10.39 -18.77 12.91
C ALA A 177 11.10 -19.18 11.62
N ALA A 178 12.00 -20.15 11.65
CA ALA A 178 12.62 -20.70 10.45
C ALA A 178 11.60 -21.33 9.49
N MET A 179 10.63 -22.09 9.99
CA MET A 179 9.53 -22.63 9.18
C MET A 179 8.63 -21.51 8.63
N SER A 180 8.36 -20.47 9.40
CA SER A 180 7.57 -19.31 8.94
C SER A 180 8.30 -18.52 7.86
N ILE A 181 9.62 -18.34 7.99
CA ILE A 181 10.46 -17.71 6.96
C ILE A 181 10.51 -18.57 5.71
N VAL A 182 10.71 -19.90 5.85
CA VAL A 182 10.75 -20.83 4.71
C VAL A 182 9.39 -20.88 4.00
N SER A 183 8.28 -20.95 4.74
CA SER A 183 6.94 -20.96 4.16
C SER A 183 6.61 -19.61 3.48
N GLY A 184 6.96 -18.50 4.11
CA GLY A 184 6.83 -17.16 3.54
C GLY A 184 7.67 -16.98 2.27
N PHE A 185 8.92 -17.44 2.29
CA PHE A 185 9.80 -17.42 1.13
C PHE A 185 9.27 -18.30 -0.01
N THR A 186 8.80 -19.51 0.30
CA THR A 186 8.20 -20.42 -0.69
C THR A 186 6.97 -19.79 -1.34
N THR A 187 6.07 -19.22 -0.54
CA THR A 187 4.87 -18.53 -1.02
C THR A 187 5.24 -17.35 -1.90
N PHE A 188 6.20 -16.53 -1.46
CA PHE A 188 6.70 -15.39 -2.24
C PHE A 188 7.36 -15.84 -3.55
N PHE A 189 8.18 -16.90 -3.50
CA PHE A 189 8.85 -17.42 -4.69
C PHE A 189 7.85 -17.94 -5.74
N ILE A 190 6.84 -18.71 -5.32
CA ILE A 190 5.76 -19.16 -6.21
C ILE A 190 5.01 -17.95 -6.78
N ALA A 191 4.65 -16.97 -5.94
CA ALA A 191 3.96 -15.77 -6.37
C ALA A 191 4.81 -14.97 -7.37
N PHE A 192 6.11 -14.81 -7.12
CA PHE A 192 7.03 -14.10 -7.99
C PHE A 192 7.21 -14.78 -9.34
N VAL A 193 7.41 -16.11 -9.36
CA VAL A 193 7.49 -16.86 -10.61
C VAL A 193 6.18 -16.74 -11.39
N PHE A 194 5.04 -16.86 -10.72
CA PHE A 194 3.73 -16.68 -11.36
C PHE A 194 3.55 -15.25 -11.92
N ALA A 195 4.01 -14.23 -11.18
CA ALA A 195 4.01 -12.85 -11.66
C ALA A 195 4.84 -12.68 -12.94
N CYS A 196 6.03 -13.29 -13.00
CA CYS A 196 6.87 -13.28 -14.19
C CYS A 196 6.16 -13.95 -15.38
N TYR A 197 5.48 -15.08 -15.16
CA TYR A 197 4.70 -15.74 -16.21
C TYR A 197 3.54 -14.87 -16.71
N ILE A 198 2.81 -14.22 -15.81
CA ILE A 198 1.73 -13.29 -16.19
C ILE A 198 2.30 -12.16 -17.06
N LEU A 199 3.38 -11.49 -16.62
CA LEU A 199 3.98 -10.36 -17.33
C LEU A 199 4.48 -10.74 -18.72
N LEU A 200 5.10 -11.91 -18.85
CA LEU A 200 5.59 -12.41 -20.13
C LEU A 200 4.46 -12.80 -21.08
N GLN A 201 3.32 -13.29 -20.56
CA GLN A 201 2.23 -13.84 -21.37
C GLN A 201 0.92 -13.04 -21.29
N LYS A 202 0.95 -11.80 -20.75
CA LYS A 202 -0.25 -10.99 -20.49
C LYS A 202 -1.20 -10.85 -21.69
N GLU A 203 -0.67 -10.75 -22.92
CA GLU A 203 -1.50 -10.65 -24.12
C GLU A 203 -2.20 -11.97 -24.44
N LYS A 204 -1.48 -13.09 -24.36
CA LYS A 204 -2.08 -14.41 -24.59
C LYS A 204 -3.18 -14.70 -23.57
N LEU A 205 -2.89 -14.42 -22.29
CA LEU A 205 -3.86 -14.60 -21.18
C LEU A 205 -5.08 -13.70 -21.39
N SER A 206 -4.89 -12.43 -21.77
CA SER A 206 -5.97 -11.51 -22.07
C SER A 206 -6.86 -12.02 -23.22
N VAL A 207 -6.26 -12.51 -24.33
CA VAL A 207 -7.00 -13.08 -25.44
C VAL A 207 -7.75 -14.35 -25.03
N GLN A 208 -7.13 -15.23 -24.23
CA GLN A 208 -7.79 -16.44 -23.72
C GLN A 208 -8.98 -16.09 -22.82
N ALA A 209 -8.81 -15.15 -21.90
CA ALA A 209 -9.89 -14.69 -21.02
C ALA A 209 -11.06 -14.09 -21.84
N LYS A 210 -10.75 -13.27 -22.85
CA LYS A 210 -11.78 -12.73 -23.77
C LYS A 210 -12.50 -13.83 -24.52
N LYS A 211 -11.78 -14.83 -25.05
CA LYS A 211 -12.40 -15.97 -25.75
C LYS A 211 -13.38 -16.74 -24.85
N VAL A 212 -12.97 -17.03 -23.60
CA VAL A 212 -13.85 -17.70 -22.63
C VAL A 212 -15.07 -16.82 -22.36
N LEU A 213 -14.87 -15.52 -22.12
CA LEU A 213 -15.96 -14.60 -21.83
C LEU A 213 -17.00 -14.56 -22.97
N PHE A 214 -16.53 -14.41 -24.22
CA PHE A 214 -17.44 -14.38 -25.38
C PHE A 214 -18.07 -15.74 -25.70
N ALA A 215 -17.48 -16.86 -25.25
CA ALA A 215 -18.06 -18.18 -25.46
C ALA A 215 -19.24 -18.47 -24.50
N PHE A 216 -19.21 -17.93 -23.28
CA PHE A 216 -20.20 -18.24 -22.25
C PHE A 216 -21.14 -17.08 -21.90
N VAL A 217 -20.83 -15.85 -22.34
CA VAL A 217 -21.58 -14.63 -22.04
C VAL A 217 -22.05 -13.98 -23.32
N GLU A 218 -23.29 -13.50 -23.34
CA GLU A 218 -23.88 -12.74 -24.44
C GLU A 218 -23.00 -11.52 -24.82
N LYS A 219 -22.83 -11.22 -26.09
CA LYS A 219 -21.89 -10.22 -26.62
C LYS A 219 -21.98 -8.87 -25.90
N GLY A 220 -23.18 -8.31 -25.73
CA GLY A 220 -23.33 -7.00 -25.05
C GLY A 220 -22.88 -7.00 -23.59
N LYS A 221 -23.18 -8.08 -22.86
CA LYS A 221 -22.73 -8.24 -21.47
C LYS A 221 -21.22 -8.50 -21.40
N ALA A 222 -20.65 -9.24 -22.35
CA ALA A 222 -19.23 -9.50 -22.43
C ALA A 222 -18.43 -8.20 -22.70
N GLU A 223 -18.91 -7.35 -23.60
CA GLU A 223 -18.33 -6.03 -23.88
C GLU A 223 -18.35 -5.13 -22.63
N ALA A 224 -19.47 -5.07 -21.91
CA ALA A 224 -19.56 -4.33 -20.66
C ALA A 224 -18.56 -4.82 -19.59
N VAL A 225 -18.40 -6.14 -19.43
CA VAL A 225 -17.40 -6.71 -18.51
C VAL A 225 -15.98 -6.29 -18.92
N ILE A 226 -15.66 -6.33 -20.22
CA ILE A 226 -14.34 -5.92 -20.72
C ILE A 226 -14.10 -4.42 -20.44
N GLU A 227 -15.11 -3.59 -20.59
CA GLU A 227 -15.03 -2.16 -20.32
C GLU A 227 -14.76 -1.89 -18.84
N VAL A 228 -15.48 -2.55 -17.93
CA VAL A 228 -15.23 -2.48 -16.48
C VAL A 228 -13.82 -2.96 -16.13
N CYS A 229 -13.35 -4.07 -16.70
CA CYS A 229 -11.98 -4.55 -16.49
C CYS A 229 -10.93 -3.55 -16.99
N SER A 230 -11.19 -2.92 -18.15
CA SER A 230 -10.30 -1.89 -18.71
C SER A 230 -10.26 -0.64 -17.85
N LEU A 231 -11.43 -0.19 -17.34
CA LEU A 231 -11.52 0.92 -16.40
C LEU A 231 -10.74 0.61 -15.11
N THR A 232 -10.97 -0.57 -14.55
CA THR A 232 -10.27 -1.05 -13.34
C THR A 232 -8.76 -1.04 -13.56
N TYR A 233 -8.29 -1.65 -14.64
CA TYR A 233 -6.85 -1.67 -14.97
C TYR A 233 -6.26 -0.26 -15.07
N ARG A 234 -6.92 0.65 -15.78
CA ARG A 234 -6.46 2.04 -15.93
C ARG A 234 -6.41 2.76 -14.58
N THR A 235 -7.46 2.66 -13.79
CA THR A 235 -7.55 3.33 -12.49
C THR A 235 -6.44 2.87 -11.54
N PHE A 236 -6.24 1.55 -11.44
CA PHE A 236 -5.17 0.99 -10.61
C PHE A 236 -3.77 1.39 -11.12
N SER A 237 -3.53 1.29 -12.44
CA SER A 237 -2.23 1.63 -13.03
C SER A 237 -1.89 3.11 -12.84
N ASN A 238 -2.86 3.98 -13.07
CA ASN A 238 -2.68 5.42 -12.88
C ASN A 238 -2.43 5.78 -11.41
N PHE A 239 -3.18 5.17 -10.49
CA PHE A 239 -3.00 5.37 -9.06
C PHE A 239 -1.60 4.94 -8.59
N LEU A 240 -1.17 3.71 -8.93
CA LEU A 240 0.16 3.23 -8.55
C LEU A 240 1.29 4.07 -9.17
N THR A 241 1.14 4.46 -10.43
CA THR A 241 2.11 5.34 -11.10
C THR A 241 2.17 6.69 -10.38
N GLY A 242 1.03 7.29 -10.08
CA GLY A 242 0.93 8.55 -9.35
C GLY A 242 1.60 8.45 -7.97
N GLN A 243 1.31 7.39 -7.22
CA GLN A 243 1.86 7.17 -5.89
C GLN A 243 3.40 6.98 -5.91
N CYS A 244 3.92 6.24 -6.91
CA CYS A 244 5.37 6.10 -7.08
C CYS A 244 6.04 7.43 -7.44
N VAL A 245 5.43 8.20 -8.35
CA VAL A 245 5.97 9.51 -8.75
C VAL A 245 5.94 10.50 -7.58
N GLU A 246 4.83 10.55 -6.84
CA GLU A 246 4.69 11.36 -5.63
C GLU A 246 5.77 11.02 -4.59
N ALA A 247 5.96 9.72 -4.30
CA ALA A 247 6.96 9.25 -3.35
C ALA A 247 8.39 9.72 -3.73
N VAL A 248 8.75 9.65 -5.01
CA VAL A 248 10.05 10.12 -5.51
C VAL A 248 10.17 11.64 -5.38
N ILE A 249 9.15 12.39 -5.76
CA ILE A 249 9.13 13.86 -5.67
C ILE A 249 9.27 14.26 -4.20
N LEU A 250 8.46 13.69 -3.31
CA LEU A 250 8.44 14.01 -1.89
C LEU A 250 9.80 13.71 -1.25
N GLY A 251 10.35 12.51 -1.45
CA GLY A 251 11.66 12.15 -0.92
C GLY A 251 12.77 13.06 -1.42
N THR A 252 12.78 13.37 -2.72
CA THR A 252 13.77 14.29 -3.31
C THR A 252 13.64 15.71 -2.72
N MET A 253 12.43 16.19 -2.53
CA MET A 253 12.14 17.49 -1.93
C MET A 253 12.66 17.57 -0.49
N PHE A 254 12.46 16.50 0.30
CA PHE A 254 13.03 16.42 1.66
C PHE A 254 14.55 16.37 1.66
N VAL A 255 15.18 15.56 0.79
CA VAL A 255 16.65 15.54 0.67
C VAL A 255 17.21 16.93 0.36
N ILE A 256 16.62 17.61 -0.62
CA ILE A 256 17.07 18.95 -1.02
C ILE A 256 16.88 19.96 0.11
N ALA A 257 15.69 20.04 0.68
CA ALA A 257 15.37 21.01 1.73
C ALA A 257 16.24 20.79 2.97
N MET A 258 16.31 19.55 3.48
CA MET A 258 17.16 19.22 4.63
C MET A 258 18.65 19.48 4.38
N SER A 259 19.14 19.25 3.14
CA SER A 259 20.54 19.53 2.77
C SER A 259 20.82 21.03 2.76
N ILE A 260 19.89 21.86 2.27
CA ILE A 260 19.99 23.33 2.27
C ILE A 260 20.09 23.84 3.73
N PHE A 261 19.27 23.33 4.62
CA PHE A 261 19.26 23.69 6.04
C PHE A 261 20.35 22.97 6.86
N LYS A 262 21.22 22.17 6.20
CA LYS A 262 22.29 21.38 6.85
C LYS A 262 21.79 20.50 8.00
N MET A 263 20.59 19.96 7.87
CA MET A 263 20.01 19.06 8.86
C MET A 263 20.67 17.68 8.81
N PRO A 264 20.85 16.99 9.96
CA PRO A 264 21.47 15.67 9.97
C PRO A 264 20.54 14.64 9.29
N TYR A 265 21.16 13.58 8.77
CA TYR A 265 20.47 12.46 8.14
C TYR A 265 19.59 12.82 6.92
N ALA A 266 19.87 13.92 6.20
CA ALA A 266 19.04 14.38 5.08
C ALA A 266 18.76 13.29 4.05
N TRP A 267 19.77 12.54 3.61
CA TRP A 267 19.60 11.43 2.67
C TRP A 267 18.81 10.27 3.24
N LEU A 268 19.11 9.87 4.48
CA LEU A 268 18.43 8.79 5.17
C LEU A 268 16.93 9.08 5.31
N ILE A 269 16.62 10.26 5.84
CA ILE A 269 15.24 10.67 6.11
C ILE A 269 14.48 10.90 4.82
N GLY A 270 15.10 11.50 3.80
CA GLY A 270 14.46 11.67 2.51
C GLY A 270 14.12 10.35 1.81
N ILE A 271 15.04 9.37 1.85
CA ILE A 271 14.77 8.02 1.32
C ILE A 271 13.70 7.32 2.15
N LEU A 272 13.75 7.44 3.48
CA LEU A 272 12.75 6.86 4.38
C LEU A 272 11.35 7.43 4.10
N ILE A 273 11.25 8.76 3.95
CA ILE A 273 10.00 9.43 3.60
C ILE A 273 9.51 8.99 2.23
N ALA A 274 10.40 8.89 1.22
CA ALA A 274 10.02 8.38 -0.09
C ALA A 274 9.44 6.97 -0.01
N PHE A 275 10.06 6.10 0.76
CA PHE A 275 9.60 4.72 0.92
C PHE A 275 8.28 4.62 1.70
N THR A 276 8.18 5.35 2.81
CA THR A 276 6.95 5.36 3.61
C THR A 276 5.80 6.06 2.91
N ALA A 277 6.06 7.10 2.10
CA ALA A 277 5.06 7.82 1.30
C ALA A 277 4.32 6.92 0.29
N LEU A 278 4.83 5.72 -0.02
CA LEU A 278 4.06 4.72 -0.76
C LEU A 278 2.78 4.29 -0.02
N ILE A 279 2.70 4.51 1.30
CA ILE A 279 1.48 4.30 2.09
C ILE A 279 0.66 5.60 2.02
N PRO A 280 -0.50 5.61 1.35
CA PRO A 280 -1.28 6.83 1.18
C PRO A 280 -1.64 7.51 2.50
N ILE A 281 -1.52 8.82 2.56
CA ILE A 281 -1.85 9.69 3.71
C ILE A 281 -0.88 9.48 4.90
N PHE A 282 -0.72 8.25 5.39
CA PHE A 282 0.03 7.97 6.61
C PHE A 282 1.54 7.90 6.41
N GLY A 283 1.98 7.60 5.18
CA GLY A 283 3.39 7.30 4.91
C GLY A 283 4.34 8.45 5.25
N ALA A 284 4.03 9.66 4.81
CA ALA A 284 4.84 10.84 5.09
C ALA A 284 4.93 11.13 6.60
N PHE A 285 3.83 10.95 7.34
CA PHE A 285 3.80 11.13 8.80
C PHE A 285 4.64 10.08 9.54
N ILE A 286 4.62 8.83 9.08
CA ILE A 286 5.48 7.77 9.64
C ILE A 286 6.95 8.13 9.42
N GLY A 287 7.31 8.54 8.20
CA GLY A 287 8.66 8.98 7.87
C GLY A 287 9.08 10.21 8.69
N CYS A 288 8.16 11.16 8.89
CA CYS A 288 8.37 12.33 9.74
C CYS A 288 8.61 11.94 11.20
N ALA A 289 7.78 11.07 11.78
CA ALA A 289 7.93 10.65 13.17
C ALA A 289 9.28 9.99 13.42
N ILE A 290 9.70 9.08 12.53
CA ILE A 290 11.01 8.42 12.61
C ILE A 290 12.14 9.44 12.41
N GLY A 291 12.02 10.32 11.41
CA GLY A 291 13.00 11.36 11.11
C GLY A 291 13.16 12.35 12.26
N ALA A 292 12.04 12.85 12.80
CA ALA A 292 12.04 13.74 13.96
C ALA A 292 12.71 13.08 15.17
N PHE A 293 12.41 11.81 15.43
CA PHE A 293 13.03 11.05 16.50
C PHE A 293 14.55 10.92 16.32
N LEU A 294 15.02 10.59 15.12
CA LEU A 294 16.44 10.47 14.81
C LEU A 294 17.19 11.80 15.00
N ILE A 295 16.59 12.91 14.57
CA ILE A 295 17.19 14.25 14.73
C ILE A 295 17.15 14.68 16.19
N PHE A 296 16.04 14.41 16.89
CA PHE A 296 15.85 14.75 18.31
C PHE A 296 16.94 14.15 19.21
N MET A 297 17.40 12.95 18.87
CA MET A 297 18.51 12.30 19.60
C MET A 297 19.85 13.02 19.46
N ILE A 298 20.02 13.90 18.45
CA ILE A 298 21.24 14.69 18.25
C ILE A 298 21.03 16.09 18.81
N ASP A 299 19.97 16.75 18.37
CA ASP A 299 19.66 18.15 18.69
C ASP A 299 18.15 18.37 18.71
N PRO A 300 17.53 18.59 19.88
CA PRO A 300 16.11 18.85 20.02
C PRO A 300 15.62 20.09 19.25
N ILE A 301 16.45 21.12 19.13
CA ILE A 301 16.10 22.36 18.44
C ILE A 301 16.02 22.10 16.93
N GLN A 302 16.97 21.32 16.39
CA GLN A 302 16.92 20.92 14.98
C GLN A 302 15.72 20.00 14.70
N ALA A 303 15.33 19.12 15.63
CA ALA A 303 14.12 18.30 15.47
C ALA A 303 12.85 19.16 15.40
N PHE A 304 12.75 20.21 16.20
CA PHE A 304 11.66 21.18 16.12
C PHE A 304 11.62 21.84 14.72
N TRP A 305 12.75 22.34 14.23
CA TRP A 305 12.83 22.93 12.89
C TRP A 305 12.55 21.94 11.76
N PHE A 306 12.91 20.68 11.95
CA PHE A 306 12.54 19.61 11.00
C PHE A 306 11.03 19.40 10.93
N ILE A 307 10.32 19.42 12.08
CA ILE A 307 8.85 19.32 12.09
C ILE A 307 8.24 20.53 11.38
N VAL A 308 8.74 21.74 11.61
CA VAL A 308 8.30 22.95 10.90
C VAL A 308 8.53 22.79 9.39
N LEU A 309 9.72 22.35 8.99
CA LEU A 309 10.04 22.09 7.59
C LEU A 309 9.09 21.04 6.98
N PHE A 310 8.84 19.94 7.72
CA PHE A 310 7.89 18.91 7.29
C PHE A 310 6.50 19.49 7.03
N LEU A 311 5.96 20.30 7.94
CA LEU A 311 4.65 20.90 7.78
C LEU A 311 4.58 21.81 6.54
N VAL A 312 5.63 22.59 6.28
CA VAL A 312 5.73 23.44 5.08
C VAL A 312 5.77 22.61 3.81
N LEU A 313 6.62 21.58 3.77
CA LEU A 313 6.74 20.71 2.60
C LEU A 313 5.46 19.90 2.37
N GLN A 314 4.79 19.46 3.44
CA GLN A 314 3.51 18.76 3.36
C GLN A 314 2.41 19.67 2.82
N GLN A 315 2.44 20.97 3.13
CA GLN A 315 1.50 21.95 2.58
C GLN A 315 1.72 22.17 1.08
N ILE A 316 2.99 22.18 0.65
CA ILE A 316 3.33 22.27 -0.79
C ILE A 316 2.89 20.98 -1.50
N GLU A 317 3.15 19.82 -0.92
CA GLU A 317 2.74 18.52 -1.45
C GLU A 317 1.22 18.47 -1.60
N GLY A 318 0.45 18.70 -0.53
CA GLY A 318 -1.00 18.55 -0.52
C GLY A 318 -1.73 19.55 -1.44
N ASN A 319 -1.22 20.77 -1.60
CA ASN A 319 -1.87 21.79 -2.43
C ASN A 319 -1.38 21.82 -3.88
N LEU A 320 -0.13 21.45 -4.13
CA LEU A 320 0.45 21.58 -5.47
C LEU A 320 0.75 20.23 -6.10
N ILE A 321 1.45 19.32 -5.41
CA ILE A 321 1.95 18.07 -5.99
C ILE A 321 0.84 17.02 -6.07
N TYR A 322 0.19 16.74 -4.95
CA TYR A 322 -0.84 15.69 -4.86
C TYR A 322 -1.97 15.86 -5.87
N PRO A 323 -2.60 17.06 -6.05
CA PRO A 323 -3.67 17.23 -7.02
C PRO A 323 -3.24 16.98 -8.46
N HIS A 324 -1.99 17.30 -8.80
CA HIS A 324 -1.48 17.15 -10.18
C HIS A 324 -0.98 15.73 -10.48
N VAL A 325 -0.41 15.05 -9.49
CA VAL A 325 0.22 13.73 -9.67
C VAL A 325 -0.77 12.60 -9.42
N VAL A 326 -1.48 12.65 -8.30
CA VAL A 326 -2.37 11.56 -7.85
C VAL A 326 -3.84 11.92 -8.06
N GLY A 327 -4.25 13.15 -7.74
CA GLY A 327 -5.66 13.56 -7.69
C GLY A 327 -6.39 13.38 -9.02
N ASN A 328 -5.77 13.73 -10.15
CA ASN A 328 -6.34 13.54 -11.48
C ASN A 328 -6.37 12.06 -11.91
N SER A 329 -5.54 11.22 -11.29
CA SER A 329 -5.39 9.80 -11.66
C SER A 329 -6.51 8.93 -11.11
N VAL A 330 -7.13 9.33 -10.00
CA VAL A 330 -8.14 8.54 -9.28
C VAL A 330 -9.56 9.03 -9.55
N GLY A 331 -9.73 10.33 -9.82
CA GLY A 331 -11.04 10.95 -10.11
C GLY A 331 -12.07 10.82 -8.97
N LEU A 332 -11.59 10.62 -7.73
CA LEU A 332 -12.38 10.41 -6.53
C LEU A 332 -12.38 11.68 -5.65
N PRO A 333 -13.52 12.16 -5.15
CA PRO A 333 -13.54 13.20 -4.14
C PRO A 333 -12.79 12.79 -2.87
N SER A 334 -12.06 13.73 -2.23
CA SER A 334 -11.16 13.45 -1.09
C SER A 334 -11.82 12.70 0.07
N ILE A 335 -13.11 12.94 0.33
CA ILE A 335 -13.86 12.25 1.38
C ILE A 335 -13.94 10.73 1.12
N TRP A 336 -14.10 10.32 -0.13
CA TRP A 336 -14.14 8.90 -0.50
C TRP A 336 -12.75 8.26 -0.46
N VAL A 337 -11.70 9.04 -0.72
CA VAL A 337 -10.31 8.58 -0.54
C VAL A 337 -10.06 8.27 0.93
N LEU A 338 -10.46 9.18 1.84
CA LEU A 338 -10.33 8.96 3.28
C LEU A 338 -11.11 7.74 3.75
N ALA A 339 -12.35 7.57 3.28
CA ALA A 339 -13.17 6.40 3.58
C ALA A 339 -12.50 5.10 3.07
N ALA A 340 -11.99 5.11 1.83
CA ALA A 340 -11.30 3.96 1.24
C ALA A 340 -10.06 3.56 2.04
N VAL A 341 -9.25 4.54 2.46
CA VAL A 341 -8.03 4.31 3.27
C VAL A 341 -8.39 3.77 4.65
N SER A 342 -9.42 4.33 5.30
CA SER A 342 -9.86 3.87 6.63
C SER A 342 -10.40 2.43 6.60
N ILE A 343 -11.27 2.12 5.64
CA ILE A 343 -11.84 0.78 5.47
C ILE A 343 -10.75 -0.21 5.04
N GLY A 344 -9.96 0.15 4.04
CA GLY A 344 -8.87 -0.70 3.55
C GLY A 344 -7.84 -0.99 4.62
N GLY A 345 -7.45 0.05 5.38
CA GLY A 345 -6.52 -0.06 6.50
C GLY A 345 -7.00 -1.02 7.60
N SER A 346 -8.28 -0.94 7.94
CA SER A 346 -8.90 -1.80 8.95
C SER A 346 -9.00 -3.26 8.51
N LEU A 347 -9.21 -3.53 7.21
CA LEU A 347 -9.43 -4.88 6.68
C LEU A 347 -8.12 -5.62 6.36
N MET A 348 -7.15 -4.94 5.75
CA MET A 348 -5.93 -5.56 5.22
C MET A 348 -4.66 -4.74 5.50
N GLY A 349 -4.70 -3.79 6.43
CA GLY A 349 -3.56 -2.93 6.75
C GLY A 349 -3.09 -2.09 5.55
N ILE A 350 -1.78 -1.93 5.39
CA ILE A 350 -1.16 -1.11 4.33
C ILE A 350 -1.58 -1.57 2.92
N VAL A 351 -1.62 -2.88 2.70
CA VAL A 351 -2.04 -3.45 1.41
C VAL A 351 -3.50 -3.08 1.10
N GLY A 352 -4.36 -3.10 2.13
CA GLY A 352 -5.74 -2.67 1.99
C GLY A 352 -5.87 -1.19 1.61
N MET A 353 -5.09 -0.30 2.21
CA MET A 353 -5.10 1.13 1.85
C MET A 353 -4.80 1.33 0.35
N LEU A 354 -3.79 0.64 -0.17
CA LEU A 354 -3.39 0.72 -1.58
C LEU A 354 -4.42 0.13 -2.55
N ILE A 355 -5.14 -0.91 -2.14
CA ILE A 355 -6.10 -1.60 -3.00
C ILE A 355 -7.47 -0.92 -2.97
N PHE A 356 -7.93 -0.48 -1.80
CA PHE A 356 -9.28 0.06 -1.64
C PHE A 356 -9.48 1.42 -2.31
N ILE A 357 -8.45 2.28 -2.40
CA ILE A 357 -8.57 3.56 -3.11
C ILE A 357 -9.00 3.34 -4.57
N PRO A 358 -8.28 2.55 -5.40
CA PRO A 358 -8.73 2.33 -6.77
C PRO A 358 -10.01 1.50 -6.88
N ILE A 359 -10.30 0.57 -5.96
CA ILE A 359 -11.59 -0.15 -5.95
C ILE A 359 -12.75 0.84 -5.77
N VAL A 360 -12.67 1.70 -4.75
CA VAL A 360 -13.72 2.70 -4.50
C VAL A 360 -13.84 3.69 -5.66
N SER A 361 -12.71 4.05 -6.29
CA SER A 361 -12.70 4.88 -7.50
C SER A 361 -13.47 4.24 -8.66
N VAL A 362 -13.24 2.96 -8.93
CA VAL A 362 -13.96 2.22 -9.98
C VAL A 362 -15.45 2.13 -9.64
N LEU A 363 -15.78 1.76 -8.40
CA LEU A 363 -17.18 1.69 -7.96
C LEU A 363 -17.89 3.03 -8.06
N TYR A 364 -17.21 4.12 -7.67
CA TYR A 364 -17.74 5.47 -7.80
C TYR A 364 -17.98 5.87 -9.27
N ALA A 365 -17.03 5.54 -10.15
CA ALA A 365 -17.17 5.82 -11.58
C ALA A 365 -18.36 5.07 -12.20
N LEU A 366 -18.49 3.77 -11.92
CA LEU A 366 -19.60 2.94 -12.39
C LEU A 366 -20.95 3.41 -11.82
N PHE A 367 -20.98 3.73 -10.52
CA PHE A 367 -22.20 4.25 -9.89
C PHE A 367 -22.63 5.58 -10.50
N ARG A 368 -21.69 6.49 -10.72
CA ARG A 368 -21.92 7.77 -11.39
C ARG A 368 -22.50 7.58 -12.79
N GLU A 369 -21.96 6.65 -13.55
CA GLU A 369 -22.47 6.33 -14.90
C GLU A 369 -23.91 5.82 -14.86
N VAL A 370 -24.21 4.88 -13.97
CA VAL A 370 -25.58 4.35 -13.78
C VAL A 370 -26.56 5.46 -13.39
N VAL A 371 -26.14 6.38 -12.50
CA VAL A 371 -26.94 7.53 -12.12
C VAL A 371 -27.22 8.45 -13.30
N TYR A 372 -26.20 8.78 -14.09
CA TYR A 372 -26.40 9.63 -15.27
C TYR A 372 -27.31 8.99 -16.33
N LEU A 373 -27.20 7.67 -16.56
CA LEU A 373 -28.07 6.94 -17.45
C LEU A 373 -29.54 6.97 -16.97
N LYS A 374 -29.77 6.80 -15.66
CA LYS A 374 -31.11 6.88 -15.08
C LYS A 374 -31.71 8.28 -15.15
N LEU A 375 -30.92 9.32 -14.85
CA LEU A 375 -31.35 10.72 -14.96
C LEU A 375 -31.74 11.06 -16.41
N LYS A 376 -30.90 10.62 -17.37
CA LYS A 376 -31.19 10.81 -18.79
C LYS A 376 -32.48 10.09 -19.21
N LYS A 377 -32.70 8.86 -18.72
CA LYS A 377 -33.92 8.08 -19.01
C LYS A 377 -35.17 8.77 -18.43
N ASN A 378 -35.04 9.43 -17.27
CA ASN A 378 -36.14 10.13 -16.60
C ASN A 378 -36.28 11.59 -17.08
N ASN A 379 -35.53 12.03 -18.12
CA ASN A 379 -35.51 13.41 -18.64
C ASN A 379 -35.22 14.50 -17.56
N ILE A 380 -34.54 14.15 -16.47
CA ILE A 380 -34.16 15.07 -15.39
C ILE A 380 -32.84 15.75 -15.77
N LYS A 381 -32.82 17.08 -15.86
CA LYS A 381 -31.62 17.86 -16.11
C LYS A 381 -30.93 18.23 -14.79
N MET A 382 -29.60 18.30 -14.79
CA MET A 382 -28.81 18.68 -13.60
C MET A 382 -29.22 20.03 -13.00
N LYS A 383 -29.69 20.97 -13.84
CA LYS A 383 -30.20 22.28 -13.38
C LYS A 383 -31.44 22.15 -12.49
N ASP A 384 -32.30 21.19 -12.79
CA ASP A 384 -33.56 20.97 -12.04
C ASP A 384 -33.27 20.45 -10.63
N ILE A 385 -32.22 19.63 -10.46
CA ILE A 385 -31.76 19.12 -9.17
C ILE A 385 -31.14 20.23 -8.32
N GLN A 386 -30.36 21.13 -8.91
CA GLN A 386 -29.74 22.26 -8.20
C GLN A 386 -30.75 23.31 -7.74
N GLN A 387 -31.90 23.44 -8.41
CA GLN A 387 -32.97 24.36 -8.05
C GLN A 387 -33.92 23.80 -6.99
N SER A 388 -34.09 22.47 -6.88
CA SER A 388 -34.94 21.85 -5.88
C SER A 388 -34.32 21.80 -4.47
N GLY A 389 -33.06 22.19 -4.31
CA GLY A 389 -32.35 22.25 -3.03
C GLY A 389 -32.21 23.66 -2.44
N LYS A 390 -32.83 24.69 -3.07
CA LYS A 390 -33.02 26.04 -2.54
C LYS A 390 -34.47 26.26 -2.16
#